data_c6b7b135a5081e92c1e4e005baf50fbe
#
_entry.id   c6b7b135a5081e92c1e4e005baf50fbe
#
_cell.length_a   1.000
_cell.length_b   1.000
_cell.length_c   1.000
_cell.angle_alpha   90.00
_cell.angle_beta   90.00
_cell.angle_gamma   90.00
#
_symmetry.space_group_name_H-M   'P 1'
#
loop_
_entity.id
_entity.type
_entity.pdbx_description
1 polymer ?
#
loop_
_entity_poly.entity_id
_entity_poly.type
_entity_poly.pdbx_seq_one_letter_code
_entity_poly.pdbx_strand_id
1 'polypeptide(L)'
;MSPMVKQPLTIEHALLGFLRDEPIHGYELYQRLTAAHDLGLVWRLKEPQLYRLLSRLEEAGYIEAVHAPQTSRPTRRMLHLTDAGQAAFETWVRTPLRHGRDLRLEFLAKLYFARQLGPSVVDSLIGAQQAALEASRRDLEEEAERTQSVRPFDWLVLEFRLGQLRAMLEWLDTCGAAMKDGGRPQPT
;
A
#
# COMPACT_ATOMS: atom_id res chain seq x y z
N MET A 1 -15.78 -7.27 -28.76
CA MET A 1 -15.12 -6.39 -27.78
C MET A 1 -14.96 -7.17 -26.48
N SER A 2 -13.74 -7.58 -26.14
CA SER A 2 -13.50 -8.25 -24.84
C SER A 2 -13.81 -7.26 -23.73
N PRO A 3 -14.54 -7.67 -22.67
CA PRO A 3 -14.75 -6.81 -21.52
C PRO A 3 -13.38 -6.49 -20.91
N MET A 4 -13.05 -5.20 -20.83
CA MET A 4 -11.88 -4.75 -20.07
C MET A 4 -12.09 -5.19 -18.63
N VAL A 5 -11.35 -6.21 -18.21
CA VAL A 5 -11.31 -6.63 -16.81
C VAL A 5 -10.77 -5.44 -16.03
N LYS A 6 -11.63 -4.76 -15.26
CA LYS A 6 -11.21 -3.68 -14.37
C LYS A 6 -10.14 -4.27 -13.44
N GLN A 7 -8.93 -3.73 -13.50
CA GLN A 7 -7.89 -4.13 -12.55
C GLN A 7 -8.38 -3.86 -11.12
N PRO A 8 -8.18 -4.79 -10.19
CA PRO A 8 -8.59 -4.58 -8.81
C PRO A 8 -7.92 -3.34 -8.22
N LEU A 9 -8.62 -2.65 -7.34
CA LEU A 9 -8.06 -1.57 -6.54
C LEU A 9 -7.02 -2.17 -5.58
N THR A 10 -5.86 -1.57 -5.53
CA THR A 10 -4.76 -2.00 -4.65
C THR A 10 -4.24 -0.81 -3.85
N ILE A 11 -3.19 -0.18 -4.31
CA ILE A 11 -2.61 0.99 -3.62
C ILE A 11 -3.57 2.19 -3.56
N GLU A 12 -4.58 2.25 -4.43
CA GLU A 12 -5.60 3.29 -4.42
C GLU A 12 -6.36 3.37 -3.08
N HIS A 13 -6.43 2.26 -2.35
CA HIS A 13 -6.99 2.26 -1.00
C HIS A 13 -6.21 3.17 -0.02
N ALA A 14 -4.95 3.48 -0.31
CA ALA A 14 -4.19 4.47 0.45
C ALA A 14 -4.84 5.86 0.41
N LEU A 15 -5.57 6.21 -0.68
CA LEU A 15 -6.29 7.47 -0.79
C LEU A 15 -7.43 7.55 0.23
N LEU A 16 -8.05 6.42 0.57
CA LEU A 16 -9.11 6.35 1.58
C LEU A 16 -8.59 6.75 2.96
N GLY A 17 -7.33 6.43 3.25
CA GLY A 17 -6.69 6.77 4.52
C GLY A 17 -6.64 8.28 4.80
N PHE A 18 -6.57 9.11 3.76
CA PHE A 18 -6.57 10.57 3.90
C PHE A 18 -7.96 11.16 4.14
N LEU A 19 -9.03 10.40 3.85
CA LEU A 19 -10.41 10.85 4.02
C LEU A 19 -11.04 10.38 5.35
N ARG A 20 -10.26 9.66 6.20
CA ARG A 20 -10.79 9.07 7.45
C ARG A 20 -11.18 10.11 8.48
N ASP A 21 -10.37 11.14 8.63
CA ASP A 21 -10.52 12.08 9.74
C ASP A 21 -11.45 13.24 9.36
N GLU A 22 -11.45 13.64 8.10
CA GLU A 22 -12.27 14.76 7.61
C GLU A 22 -12.49 14.66 6.08
N PRO A 23 -13.61 15.22 5.58
CA PRO A 23 -13.80 15.39 4.14
C PRO A 23 -12.71 16.28 3.55
N ILE A 24 -12.20 15.91 2.38
CA ILE A 24 -11.09 16.60 1.74
C ILE A 24 -11.41 17.01 0.31
N HIS A 25 -10.92 18.17 -0.11
CA HIS A 25 -10.97 18.58 -1.51
C HIS A 25 -9.90 17.85 -2.33
N GLY A 26 -10.21 17.41 -3.58
CA GLY A 26 -9.27 16.65 -4.40
C GLY A 26 -7.91 17.33 -4.61
N TYR A 27 -7.89 18.65 -4.74
CA TYR A 27 -6.64 19.41 -4.84
C TYR A 27 -5.83 19.40 -3.53
N GLU A 28 -6.48 19.51 -2.38
CA GLU A 28 -5.81 19.39 -1.09
C GLU A 28 -5.24 17.99 -0.87
N LEU A 29 -5.99 16.96 -1.26
CA LEU A 29 -5.48 15.58 -1.27
C LEU A 29 -4.22 15.45 -2.13
N TYR A 30 -4.21 16.09 -3.31
CA TYR A 30 -3.03 16.12 -4.16
C TYR A 30 -1.83 16.79 -3.46
N GLN A 31 -2.05 17.92 -2.79
CA GLN A 31 -1.00 18.60 -2.03
C GLN A 31 -0.47 17.75 -0.88
N ARG A 32 -1.33 17.09 -0.11
CA ARG A 32 -0.91 16.17 0.98
C ARG A 32 -0.09 15.00 0.45
N LEU A 33 -0.48 14.42 -0.69
CA LEU A 33 0.25 13.31 -1.33
C LEU A 33 1.61 13.74 -1.89
N THR A 34 1.72 14.97 -2.38
CA THR A 34 2.96 15.47 -3.02
C THR A 34 3.88 16.20 -2.05
N ALA A 35 3.45 16.39 -0.79
CA ALA A 35 4.33 16.91 0.24
C ALA A 35 5.63 16.10 0.30
N ALA A 36 6.78 16.78 0.39
CA ALA A 36 8.12 16.20 0.22
C ALA A 36 8.49 15.14 1.26
N HIS A 37 7.70 14.99 2.29
CA HIS A 37 7.91 14.07 3.41
C HIS A 37 6.82 13.00 3.41
N ASP A 38 7.10 11.85 4.00
CA ASP A 38 6.17 10.74 4.17
C ASP A 38 5.80 10.01 2.86
N LEU A 39 4.51 9.87 2.57
CA LEU A 39 4.02 9.06 1.44
C LEU A 39 4.43 9.60 0.07
N GLY A 40 4.74 10.88 -0.06
CA GLY A 40 5.27 11.49 -1.28
C GLY A 40 6.64 10.93 -1.71
N LEU A 41 7.42 10.36 -0.78
CA LEU A 41 8.66 9.63 -1.10
C LEU A 41 8.36 8.25 -1.72
N VAL A 42 7.24 7.67 -1.35
CA VAL A 42 6.85 6.32 -1.75
C VAL A 42 6.05 6.35 -3.05
N TRP A 43 5.07 7.24 -3.11
CA TRP A 43 4.09 7.24 -4.20
C TRP A 43 3.94 8.61 -4.83
N ARG A 44 4.50 8.76 -6.02
CA ARG A 44 4.41 10.00 -6.79
C ARG A 44 3.31 9.87 -7.84
N LEU A 45 2.26 10.66 -7.67
CA LEU A 45 1.15 10.78 -8.62
C LEU A 45 1.17 12.13 -9.32
N LYS A 46 0.81 12.14 -10.60
CA LYS A 46 0.43 13.37 -11.30
C LYS A 46 -1.05 13.66 -11.01
N GLU A 47 -1.41 14.93 -10.94
CA GLU A 47 -2.78 15.34 -10.64
C GLU A 47 -3.86 14.65 -11.49
N PRO A 48 -3.71 14.50 -12.85
CA PRO A 48 -4.69 13.76 -13.65
C PRO A 48 -4.79 12.27 -13.29
N GLN A 49 -3.73 11.68 -12.77
CA GLN A 49 -3.75 10.29 -12.31
C GLN A 49 -4.56 10.17 -11.01
N LEU A 50 -4.34 11.09 -10.07
CA LEU A 50 -5.12 11.14 -8.83
C LEU A 50 -6.62 11.19 -9.13
N TYR A 51 -7.08 12.12 -9.98
CA TYR A 51 -8.50 12.23 -10.29
C TYR A 51 -9.08 10.98 -10.93
N ARG A 52 -8.31 10.26 -11.76
CA ARG A 52 -8.75 8.96 -12.30
C ARG A 52 -8.91 7.89 -11.21
N LEU A 53 -8.01 7.88 -10.22
CA LEU A 53 -8.10 6.95 -9.10
C LEU A 53 -9.29 7.30 -8.19
N LEU A 54 -9.53 8.58 -7.93
CA LEU A 54 -10.69 9.03 -7.18
C LEU A 54 -12.00 8.64 -7.88
N SER A 55 -12.09 8.78 -9.20
CA SER A 55 -13.27 8.31 -9.95
C SER A 55 -13.49 6.80 -9.81
N ARG A 56 -12.41 5.99 -9.80
CA ARG A 56 -12.53 4.53 -9.57
C ARG A 56 -13.04 4.20 -8.16
N LEU A 57 -12.58 4.94 -7.16
CA LEU A 57 -13.03 4.75 -5.77
C LEU A 57 -14.50 5.16 -5.60
N GLU A 58 -14.92 6.24 -6.27
CA GLU A 58 -16.31 6.68 -6.31
C GLU A 58 -17.21 5.68 -7.03
N GLU A 59 -16.80 5.18 -8.21
CA GLU A 59 -17.50 4.10 -8.92
C GLU A 59 -17.61 2.80 -8.11
N ALA A 60 -16.63 2.52 -7.24
CA ALA A 60 -16.65 1.40 -6.32
C ALA A 60 -17.51 1.65 -5.07
N GLY A 61 -18.03 2.87 -4.88
CA GLY A 61 -18.83 3.25 -3.72
C GLY A 61 -18.03 3.44 -2.44
N TYR A 62 -16.70 3.59 -2.52
CA TYR A 62 -15.83 3.79 -1.35
C TYR A 62 -15.73 5.25 -0.92
N ILE A 63 -15.95 6.17 -1.82
CA ILE A 63 -16.06 7.60 -1.56
C ILE A 63 -17.29 8.18 -2.25
N GLU A 64 -17.79 9.28 -1.72
CA GLU A 64 -18.83 10.08 -2.35
C GLU A 64 -18.42 11.55 -2.44
N ALA A 65 -18.89 12.23 -3.48
CA ALA A 65 -18.64 13.64 -3.67
C ALA A 65 -19.88 14.46 -3.31
N VAL A 66 -19.75 15.34 -2.31
CA VAL A 66 -20.79 16.25 -1.90
C VAL A 66 -20.44 17.67 -2.37
N HIS A 67 -21.39 18.32 -3.03
CA HIS A 67 -21.25 19.69 -3.46
C HIS A 67 -21.66 20.65 -2.34
N ALA A 68 -20.70 21.30 -1.69
CA ALA A 68 -20.99 22.31 -0.67
C ALA A 68 -21.47 23.61 -1.33
N PRO A 69 -22.68 24.08 -1.05
CA PRO A 69 -23.16 25.33 -1.58
C PRO A 69 -22.35 26.49 -1.00
N GLN A 70 -21.78 27.32 -1.84
CA GLN A 70 -21.12 28.58 -1.45
C GLN A 70 -21.84 29.77 -2.07
N THR A 71 -22.10 30.79 -1.25
CA THR A 71 -22.88 31.98 -1.61
C THR A 71 -22.16 32.93 -2.61
N SER A 72 -20.84 32.71 -2.90
CA SER A 72 -20.08 33.63 -3.77
C SER A 72 -18.87 33.03 -4.49
N ARG A 73 -18.70 31.70 -4.53
CA ARG A 73 -17.59 30.99 -5.22
C ARG A 73 -18.08 29.72 -5.89
N PRO A 74 -17.36 29.18 -6.90
CA PRO A 74 -17.73 27.90 -7.51
C PRO A 74 -17.91 26.81 -6.46
N THR A 75 -18.96 26.03 -6.58
CA THR A 75 -19.31 24.90 -5.70
C THR A 75 -18.10 23.99 -5.52
N ARG A 76 -17.61 23.83 -4.29
CA ARG A 76 -16.49 22.95 -4.01
C ARG A 76 -16.96 21.50 -3.88
N ARG A 77 -16.33 20.62 -4.61
CA ARG A 77 -16.55 19.17 -4.53
C ARG A 77 -15.73 18.61 -3.38
N MET A 78 -16.38 18.28 -2.26
CA MET A 78 -15.76 17.64 -1.10
C MET A 78 -15.92 16.13 -1.22
N LEU A 79 -14.85 15.40 -0.98
CA LEU A 79 -14.83 13.95 -0.99
C LEU A 79 -15.01 13.43 0.44
N HIS A 80 -15.97 12.54 0.60
CA HIS A 80 -16.31 11.90 1.86
C HIS A 80 -16.02 10.40 1.76
N LEU A 81 -15.51 9.81 2.83
CA LEU A 81 -15.36 8.38 2.96
C LEU A 81 -16.73 7.78 3.31
N THR A 82 -17.11 6.70 2.62
CA THR A 82 -18.31 5.92 2.96
C THR A 82 -17.99 4.83 3.99
N ASP A 83 -19.00 4.22 4.61
CA ASP A 83 -18.80 3.07 5.49
C ASP A 83 -18.14 1.90 4.75
N ALA A 84 -18.49 1.69 3.48
CA ALA A 84 -17.85 0.68 2.63
C ALA A 84 -16.37 1.04 2.37
N GLY A 85 -16.06 2.31 2.17
CA GLY A 85 -14.69 2.81 2.01
C GLY A 85 -13.87 2.64 3.29
N GLN A 86 -14.45 2.92 4.45
CA GLN A 86 -13.81 2.71 5.75
C GLN A 86 -13.47 1.21 5.95
N ALA A 87 -14.42 0.31 5.72
CA ALA A 87 -14.19 -1.12 5.85
C ALA A 87 -13.14 -1.64 4.85
N ALA A 88 -13.16 -1.14 3.61
CA ALA A 88 -12.18 -1.48 2.58
C ALA A 88 -10.77 -1.03 2.99
N PHE A 89 -10.61 0.18 3.50
CA PHE A 89 -9.34 0.68 4.01
C PHE A 89 -8.81 -0.14 5.18
N GLU A 90 -9.65 -0.44 6.18
CA GLU A 90 -9.27 -1.21 7.35
C GLU A 90 -8.83 -2.64 7.00
N THR A 91 -9.50 -3.26 6.05
CA THR A 91 -9.11 -4.55 5.50
C THR A 91 -7.78 -4.45 4.76
N TRP A 92 -7.65 -3.46 3.88
CA TRP A 92 -6.46 -3.27 3.06
C TRP A 92 -5.21 -3.04 3.93
N VAL A 93 -5.27 -2.17 4.93
CA VAL A 93 -4.10 -1.81 5.75
C VAL A 93 -3.56 -3.00 6.58
N ARG A 94 -4.40 -4.00 6.86
CA ARG A 94 -4.04 -5.18 7.66
C ARG A 94 -3.69 -6.41 6.82
N THR A 95 -4.05 -6.41 5.54
CA THR A 95 -3.84 -7.58 4.67
C THR A 95 -2.41 -7.61 4.12
N PRO A 96 -1.66 -8.71 4.29
CA PRO A 96 -0.31 -8.81 3.73
C PRO A 96 -0.35 -8.87 2.21
N LEU A 97 0.75 -8.49 1.57
CA LEU A 97 0.91 -8.55 0.12
C LEU A 97 1.28 -9.96 -0.32
N ARG A 98 0.76 -10.36 -1.47
CA ARG A 98 1.04 -11.67 -2.07
C ARG A 98 2.37 -11.69 -2.84
N HIS A 99 2.80 -10.56 -3.38
CA HIS A 99 3.97 -10.49 -4.24
C HIS A 99 5.01 -9.51 -3.67
N GLY A 100 6.24 -9.98 -3.52
CA GLY A 100 7.35 -9.18 -3.00
C GLY A 100 7.59 -7.87 -3.76
N ARG A 101 7.34 -7.84 -5.09
CA ARG A 101 7.46 -6.62 -5.91
C ARG A 101 6.60 -5.46 -5.42
N ASP A 102 5.49 -5.74 -4.71
CA ASP A 102 4.54 -4.74 -4.25
C ASP A 102 4.97 -4.12 -2.90
N LEU A 103 5.99 -4.72 -2.22
CA LEU A 103 6.50 -4.18 -0.95
C LEU A 103 7.01 -2.76 -1.10
N ARG A 104 7.67 -2.48 -2.19
CA ARG A 104 8.30 -1.20 -2.47
C ARG A 104 7.33 -0.01 -2.51
N LEU A 105 6.07 -0.26 -2.80
CA LEU A 105 5.07 0.78 -2.96
C LEU A 105 3.89 0.57 -2.00
N GLU A 106 3.17 -0.52 -2.16
CA GLU A 106 1.93 -0.76 -1.42
C GLU A 106 2.17 -1.07 0.06
N PHE A 107 3.19 -1.88 0.40
CA PHE A 107 3.50 -2.14 1.80
C PHE A 107 3.95 -0.87 2.54
N LEU A 108 4.77 -0.04 1.91
CA LEU A 108 5.19 1.24 2.50
C LEU A 108 4.01 2.17 2.73
N ALA A 109 3.03 2.19 1.82
CA ALA A 109 1.79 2.94 2.02
C ALA A 109 0.96 2.36 3.18
N LYS A 110 0.84 1.04 3.28
CA LYS A 110 0.18 0.38 4.42
C LYS A 110 0.88 0.71 5.74
N LEU A 111 2.19 0.63 5.79
CA LEU A 111 2.98 0.92 6.98
C LEU A 111 2.82 2.39 7.41
N TYR A 112 2.75 3.32 6.46
CA TYR A 112 2.48 4.73 6.74
C TYR A 112 1.17 4.92 7.49
N PHE A 113 0.08 4.29 7.06
CA PHE A 113 -1.20 4.38 7.74
C PHE A 113 -1.28 3.50 9.00
N ALA A 114 -0.66 2.33 9.00
CA ALA A 114 -0.61 1.47 10.19
C ALA A 114 0.00 2.20 11.40
N ARG A 115 1.04 3.01 11.18
CA ARG A 115 1.63 3.87 12.22
C ARG A 115 0.62 4.83 12.85
N GLN A 116 -0.28 5.39 12.06
CA GLN A 116 -1.32 6.31 12.55
C GLN A 116 -2.44 5.58 13.31
N LEU A 117 -2.64 4.29 13.00
CA LEU A 117 -3.62 3.43 13.67
C LEU A 117 -3.12 2.85 14.99
N GLY A 118 -1.81 2.86 15.21
CA GLY A 118 -1.17 2.46 16.45
C GLY A 118 -0.23 1.25 16.36
N PRO A 119 0.59 1.03 17.39
CA PRO A 119 1.64 0.02 17.39
C PRO A 119 1.15 -1.41 17.12
N SER A 120 0.00 -1.79 17.67
CA SER A 120 -0.58 -3.13 17.48
C SER A 120 -0.92 -3.42 16.00
N VAL A 121 -1.32 -2.39 15.24
CA VAL A 121 -1.62 -2.53 13.81
C VAL A 121 -0.31 -2.71 13.02
N VAL A 122 0.73 -1.97 13.39
CA VAL A 122 2.07 -2.12 12.81
C VAL A 122 2.61 -3.52 13.03
N ASP A 123 2.61 -4.00 14.28
CA ASP A 123 3.10 -5.35 14.64
C ASP A 123 2.32 -6.44 13.88
N SER A 124 1.00 -6.31 13.82
CA SER A 124 0.13 -7.24 13.09
C SER A 124 0.43 -7.25 11.59
N LEU A 125 0.61 -6.07 10.96
CA LEU A 125 0.92 -5.96 9.55
C LEU A 125 2.29 -6.56 9.22
N ILE A 126 3.33 -6.23 10.00
CA ILE A 126 4.69 -6.75 9.80
C ILE A 126 4.70 -8.26 9.98
N GLY A 127 4.13 -8.79 11.06
CA GLY A 127 4.09 -10.22 11.32
C GLY A 127 3.34 -11.02 10.26
N ALA A 128 2.19 -10.50 9.79
CA ALA A 128 1.45 -11.13 8.70
C ALA A 128 2.25 -11.12 7.38
N GLN A 129 2.98 -10.03 7.09
CA GLN A 129 3.81 -9.93 5.90
C GLN A 129 5.02 -10.87 5.96
N GLN A 130 5.68 -10.97 7.13
CA GLN A 130 6.77 -11.91 7.33
C GLN A 130 6.29 -13.36 7.11
N ALA A 131 5.16 -13.74 7.70
CA ALA A 131 4.59 -15.07 7.51
C ALA A 131 4.29 -15.39 6.01
N ALA A 132 3.76 -14.41 5.27
CA ALA A 132 3.47 -14.58 3.84
C ALA A 132 4.75 -14.72 3.00
N LEU A 133 5.82 -13.95 3.29
CA LEU A 133 7.10 -14.06 2.60
C LEU A 133 7.83 -15.35 2.95
N GLU A 134 7.78 -15.80 4.21
CA GLU A 134 8.36 -17.06 4.64
C GLU A 134 7.69 -18.28 3.99
N ALA A 135 6.37 -18.24 3.78
CA ALA A 135 5.68 -19.26 3.02
C ALA A 135 6.18 -19.29 1.56
N SER A 136 6.24 -18.10 0.92
CA SER A 136 6.75 -17.99 -0.45
C SER A 136 8.22 -18.40 -0.58
N ARG A 137 9.04 -18.15 0.44
CA ARG A 137 10.45 -18.56 0.45
C ARG A 137 10.58 -20.09 0.45
N ARG A 138 9.81 -20.78 1.29
CA ARG A 138 9.81 -22.26 1.33
C ARG A 138 9.41 -22.88 0.01
N ASP A 139 8.33 -22.37 -0.61
CA ASP A 139 7.86 -22.86 -1.91
C ASP A 139 8.95 -22.70 -3.00
N LEU A 140 9.67 -21.57 -2.99
CA LEU A 140 10.75 -21.31 -3.96
C LEU A 140 12.01 -22.13 -3.66
N GLU A 141 12.35 -22.41 -2.40
CA GLU A 141 13.48 -23.29 -2.03
C GLU A 141 13.24 -24.71 -2.53
N GLU A 142 12.06 -25.27 -2.31
CA GLU A 142 11.70 -26.59 -2.84
C GLU A 142 11.75 -26.65 -4.37
N GLU A 143 11.33 -25.57 -5.06
CA GLU A 143 11.40 -25.50 -6.52
C GLU A 143 12.84 -25.37 -7.00
N ALA A 144 13.68 -24.58 -6.32
CA ALA A 144 15.09 -24.43 -6.66
C ALA A 144 15.86 -25.74 -6.53
N GLU A 145 15.64 -26.52 -5.48
CA GLU A 145 16.24 -27.84 -5.29
C GLU A 145 15.87 -28.80 -6.43
N ARG A 146 14.60 -28.81 -6.83
CA ARG A 146 14.13 -29.67 -7.94
C ARG A 146 14.72 -29.28 -9.30
N THR A 147 15.05 -28.01 -9.47
CA THR A 147 15.39 -27.41 -10.78
C THR A 147 16.90 -27.34 -11.02
N GLN A 148 17.71 -27.30 -9.96
CA GLN A 148 19.15 -27.04 -10.00
C GLN A 148 19.93 -27.88 -11.03
N SER A 149 19.68 -29.19 -11.09
CA SER A 149 20.42 -30.12 -11.95
C SER A 149 19.86 -30.20 -13.36
N VAL A 150 18.61 -29.77 -13.60
CA VAL A 150 17.88 -30.03 -14.86
C VAL A 150 17.77 -28.78 -15.71
N ARG A 151 17.63 -27.60 -15.06
CA ARG A 151 17.40 -26.33 -15.72
C ARG A 151 18.22 -25.20 -15.05
N PRO A 152 19.50 -25.06 -15.39
CA PRO A 152 20.39 -24.13 -14.72
C PRO A 152 19.91 -22.67 -14.75
N PHE A 153 19.28 -22.21 -15.84
CA PHE A 153 18.77 -20.85 -15.95
C PHE A 153 17.56 -20.63 -15.03
N ASP A 154 16.63 -21.59 -14.99
CA ASP A 154 15.45 -21.49 -14.10
C ASP A 154 15.91 -21.46 -12.63
N TRP A 155 16.90 -22.27 -12.28
CA TRP A 155 17.51 -22.22 -10.95
C TRP A 155 18.12 -20.86 -10.62
N LEU A 156 18.87 -20.22 -11.55
CA LEU A 156 19.39 -18.87 -11.34
C LEU A 156 18.28 -17.83 -11.09
N VAL A 157 17.14 -17.96 -11.77
CA VAL A 157 15.98 -17.08 -11.55
C VAL A 157 15.39 -17.30 -10.16
N LEU A 158 15.31 -18.56 -9.71
CA LEU A 158 14.78 -18.90 -8.38
C LEU A 158 15.73 -18.38 -7.28
N GLU A 159 17.04 -18.56 -7.44
CA GLU A 159 18.05 -18.01 -6.51
C GLU A 159 17.99 -16.49 -6.40
N PHE A 160 17.79 -15.79 -7.52
CA PHE A 160 17.59 -14.33 -7.49
C PHE A 160 16.35 -13.95 -6.68
N ARG A 161 15.22 -14.67 -6.89
CA ARG A 161 13.98 -14.42 -6.13
C ARG A 161 14.14 -14.74 -4.64
N LEU A 162 14.84 -15.81 -4.30
CA LEU A 162 15.16 -16.17 -2.91
C LEU A 162 16.01 -15.08 -2.24
N GLY A 163 17.03 -14.56 -2.95
CA GLY A 163 17.83 -13.42 -2.47
C GLY A 163 16.96 -12.19 -2.18
N GLN A 164 16.00 -11.88 -3.05
CA GLN A 164 15.07 -10.78 -2.82
C GLN A 164 14.20 -11.01 -1.58
N LEU A 165 13.65 -12.22 -1.40
CA LEU A 165 12.81 -12.52 -0.23
C LEU A 165 13.60 -12.42 1.08
N ARG A 166 14.85 -12.91 1.13
CA ARG A 166 15.73 -12.78 2.31
C ARG A 166 15.94 -11.31 2.67
N ALA A 167 16.31 -10.47 1.70
CA ALA A 167 16.48 -9.04 1.91
C ALA A 167 15.20 -8.34 2.39
N MET A 168 14.03 -8.75 1.89
CA MET A 168 12.74 -8.22 2.32
C MET A 168 12.40 -8.62 3.77
N LEU A 169 12.69 -9.84 4.18
CA LEU A 169 12.49 -10.31 5.55
C LEU A 169 13.39 -9.57 6.54
N GLU A 170 14.68 -9.42 6.23
CA GLU A 170 15.63 -8.63 7.03
C GLU A 170 15.19 -7.17 7.16
N TRP A 171 14.66 -6.60 6.09
CA TRP A 171 14.14 -5.24 6.13
C TRP A 171 12.88 -5.12 6.99
N LEU A 172 11.97 -6.12 6.99
CA LEU A 172 10.80 -6.14 7.86
C LEU A 172 11.19 -6.22 9.34
N ASP A 173 12.27 -6.97 9.67
CA ASP A 173 12.83 -7.00 11.04
C ASP A 173 13.32 -5.60 11.44
N THR A 174 14.02 -4.92 10.53
CA THR A 174 14.46 -3.53 10.73
C THR A 174 13.27 -2.59 10.96
N CYS A 175 12.18 -2.74 10.18
CA CYS A 175 10.97 -1.97 10.38
C CYS A 175 10.36 -2.19 11.76
N GLY A 176 10.26 -3.47 12.20
CA GLY A 176 9.73 -3.83 13.50
C GLY A 176 10.54 -3.21 14.65
N ALA A 177 11.87 -3.25 14.57
CA ALA A 177 12.74 -2.62 15.55
C ALA A 177 12.60 -1.09 15.58
N ALA A 178 12.67 -0.44 14.40
CA ALA A 178 12.57 1.02 14.30
C ALA A 178 11.22 1.58 14.78
N MET A 179 10.13 0.81 14.62
CA MET A 179 8.80 1.23 15.07
C MET A 179 8.63 1.10 16.60
N LYS A 180 9.33 0.17 17.24
CA LYS A 180 9.33 0.01 18.71
C LYS A 180 10.14 1.09 19.40
N ASP A 181 11.25 1.50 18.80
CA ASP A 181 12.19 2.50 19.37
C ASP A 181 11.78 3.96 19.11
N GLY A 182 10.54 4.24 18.72
CA GLY A 182 10.07 5.59 18.44
C GLY A 182 10.60 6.21 17.16
N GLY A 183 11.05 5.38 16.20
CA GLY A 183 11.31 5.77 14.82
C GLY A 183 12.69 6.34 14.52
N ARG A 184 13.68 6.16 15.37
CA ARG A 184 15.08 6.53 15.10
C ARG A 184 15.95 5.29 14.99
N PRO A 185 16.37 4.83 13.79
CA PRO A 185 17.45 3.87 13.69
C PRO A 185 18.73 4.53 14.24
N GLN A 186 19.39 3.88 15.18
CA GLN A 186 20.75 4.27 15.61
C GLN A 186 21.69 4.02 14.43
N PRO A 187 22.56 4.98 14.05
CA PRO A 187 23.57 4.72 13.03
C PRO A 187 24.55 3.66 13.57
N THR A 188 24.70 2.58 12.82
CA THR A 188 25.80 1.61 12.98
C THR A 188 27.09 2.18 12.42
#